data_a25e242623271f98ff7bd3bd454d9540
#
_entry.id   a25e242623271f98ff7bd3bd454d9540
#
_cell.length_a   1.000
_cell.length_b   1.000
_cell.length_c   1.000
_cell.angle_alpha   90.00
_cell.angle_beta   90.00
_cell.angle_gamma   90.00
#
_symmetry.space_group_name_H-M   'P 1'
#
loop_
_entity.id
_entity.type
_entity.pdbx_description
1 polymer ?
#
loop_
_entity_poly.entity_id
_entity_poly.type
_entity_poly.pdbx_seq_one_letter_code
_entity_poly.pdbx_strand_id
1 'polypeptide(L)'
;FLTAGVELSLEGDANDYVGKGLSGGRIAVRPPAEARFTAEDNALIGNTALYGATGGELFAAGAAGERFAVRNSGARAVVEGVGDHGCEYMTGGAVVVLGSTGRNFAAGMSGGTAYVFDKDKRFASRVNRELVELESLVDESDLWLVHGLIEDHVRLTGSTLGKKLIDNWELVVPRFVKVRGPRTNSPSL
;
A
#
# COMPACT_ATOMS: atom_id res chain seq x y z
N PHE A 1 14.94 9.19 -2.27
CA PHE A 1 16.16 8.54 -2.79
C PHE A 1 16.91 7.78 -1.69
N LEU A 2 16.19 7.28 -0.68
CA LEU A 2 16.76 6.48 0.38
C LEU A 2 17.27 5.15 -0.19
N THR A 3 18.51 4.79 0.11
CA THR A 3 19.17 3.60 -0.42
C THR A 3 19.15 2.43 0.56
N ALA A 4 19.48 1.24 0.07
CA ALA A 4 19.58 0.03 0.88
C ALA A 4 20.50 0.22 2.11
N GLY A 5 20.13 -0.41 3.23
CA GLY A 5 20.86 -0.32 4.50
C GLY A 5 20.50 0.89 5.36
N VAL A 6 19.64 1.81 4.90
CA VAL A 6 19.15 2.94 5.69
C VAL A 6 17.72 2.71 6.12
N GLU A 7 17.44 2.84 7.42
CA GLU A 7 16.11 2.76 8.00
C GLU A 7 15.76 4.07 8.70
N LEU A 8 14.59 4.62 8.37
CA LEU A 8 14.04 5.81 9.01
C LEU A 8 12.76 5.42 9.76
N SER A 9 12.71 5.72 11.04
CA SER A 9 11.51 5.59 11.85
C SER A 9 11.07 6.96 12.34
N LEU A 10 9.87 7.35 11.98
CA LEU A 10 9.24 8.62 12.38
C LEU A 10 8.07 8.34 13.32
N GLU A 11 8.11 8.96 14.47
CA GLU A 11 6.97 9.07 15.38
C GLU A 11 6.37 10.48 15.25
N GLY A 12 5.20 10.57 14.64
CA GLY A 12 4.56 11.81 14.22
C GLY A 12 3.92 11.67 12.85
N ASP A 13 3.66 12.79 12.23
CA ASP A 13 3.16 12.89 10.86
C ASP A 13 4.25 13.40 9.92
N ALA A 14 4.07 13.16 8.64
CA ALA A 14 4.96 13.63 7.60
C ALA A 14 4.16 14.28 6.46
N ASN A 15 4.75 15.25 5.81
CA ASN A 15 4.10 15.99 4.74
C ASN A 15 4.23 15.25 3.39
N ASP A 16 4.17 15.96 2.28
CA ASP A 16 4.18 15.42 0.93
C ASP A 16 5.53 14.75 0.55
N TYR A 17 5.48 13.86 -0.45
CA TYR A 17 6.65 13.22 -1.07
C TYR A 17 7.45 12.29 -0.17
N VAL A 18 6.88 11.73 0.89
CA VAL A 18 7.56 10.72 1.70
C VAL A 18 7.99 9.55 0.81
N GLY A 19 9.27 9.17 0.87
CA GLY A 19 9.82 8.07 0.07
C GLY A 19 9.89 8.33 -1.43
N LYS A 20 9.83 9.60 -1.90
CA LYS A 20 10.05 9.90 -3.32
C LYS A 20 11.38 9.34 -3.80
N GLY A 21 11.33 8.54 -4.87
CA GLY A 21 12.52 7.91 -5.44
C GLY A 21 13.21 6.91 -4.49
N LEU A 22 12.52 6.38 -3.49
CA LEU A 22 13.03 5.32 -2.62
C LEU A 22 13.62 4.20 -3.47
N SER A 23 14.83 3.75 -3.16
CA SER A 23 15.55 2.78 -4.01
C SER A 23 16.00 1.51 -3.29
N GLY A 24 15.77 1.39 -1.98
CA GLY A 24 16.14 0.17 -1.26
C GLY A 24 16.14 0.27 0.27
N GLY A 25 15.91 1.45 0.84
CA GLY A 25 15.82 1.64 2.29
C GLY A 25 14.44 1.31 2.84
N ARG A 26 14.25 1.54 4.12
CA ARG A 26 12.96 1.35 4.81
C ARG A 26 12.54 2.63 5.50
N ILE A 27 11.24 2.96 5.40
CA ILE A 27 10.62 4.07 6.11
C ILE A 27 9.43 3.51 6.89
N ALA A 28 9.39 3.79 8.20
CA ALA A 28 8.24 3.49 9.05
C ALA A 28 7.74 4.79 9.69
N VAL A 29 6.42 5.06 9.56
CA VAL A 29 5.77 6.23 10.14
C VAL A 29 4.63 5.75 11.02
N ARG A 30 4.61 6.24 12.27
CA ARG A 30 3.58 5.87 13.26
C ARG A 30 3.14 7.10 14.06
N PRO A 31 1.89 7.14 14.53
CA PRO A 31 1.46 8.19 15.43
C PRO A 31 2.25 8.13 16.76
N PRO A 32 2.39 9.25 17.49
CA PRO A 32 2.92 9.26 18.83
C PRO A 32 2.14 8.33 19.77
N ALA A 33 2.81 7.75 20.76
CA ALA A 33 2.18 6.84 21.71
C ALA A 33 1.01 7.51 22.50
N GLU A 34 1.09 8.83 22.72
CA GLU A 34 0.06 9.62 23.39
C GLU A 34 -1.06 10.09 22.45
N ALA A 35 -1.01 9.76 21.17
CA ALA A 35 -2.04 10.16 20.20
C ALA A 35 -3.43 9.70 20.65
N ARG A 36 -4.38 10.65 20.71
CA ARG A 36 -5.76 10.40 21.13
C ARG A 36 -6.72 10.22 19.96
N PHE A 37 -6.20 10.00 18.75
CA PHE A 37 -6.99 9.78 17.56
C PHE A 37 -6.82 8.34 17.06
N THR A 38 -7.79 7.86 16.34
CA THR A 38 -7.70 6.57 15.64
C THR A 38 -6.83 6.74 14.40
N ALA A 39 -5.71 6.03 14.33
CA ALA A 39 -4.72 6.19 13.25
C ALA A 39 -5.34 5.93 11.86
N GLU A 40 -6.14 4.89 11.73
CA GLU A 40 -6.81 4.50 10.48
C GLU A 40 -7.76 5.56 9.90
N ASP A 41 -8.25 6.48 10.74
CA ASP A 41 -9.17 7.56 10.35
C ASP A 41 -8.45 8.88 10.03
N ASN A 42 -7.12 8.91 10.13
CA ASN A 42 -6.35 10.13 9.99
C ASN A 42 -5.22 9.98 8.95
N ALA A 43 -4.97 11.06 8.22
CA ALA A 43 -3.83 11.15 7.33
C ALA A 43 -2.55 11.30 8.17
N LEU A 44 -1.61 10.38 8.01
CA LEU A 44 -0.32 10.39 8.69
C LEU A 44 0.81 10.81 7.76
N ILE A 45 0.66 10.60 6.48
CA ILE A 45 1.58 11.08 5.46
C ILE A 45 0.82 11.84 4.37
N GLY A 46 1.45 12.86 3.81
CA GLY A 46 0.84 13.73 2.81
C GLY A 46 0.69 13.09 1.44
N ASN A 47 0.59 13.95 0.42
CA ASN A 47 0.34 13.55 -0.95
C ASN A 47 1.62 13.02 -1.63
N THR A 48 1.43 12.23 -2.68
CA THR A 48 2.50 11.83 -3.61
C THR A 48 3.63 11.03 -2.94
N ALA A 49 3.32 10.32 -1.84
CA ALA A 49 4.28 9.44 -1.20
C ALA A 49 4.65 8.27 -2.13
N LEU A 50 5.90 7.80 -2.07
CA LEU A 50 6.50 6.77 -2.95
C LEU A 50 6.52 7.12 -4.45
N TYR A 51 6.41 8.39 -4.82
CA TYR A 51 6.48 8.78 -6.22
C TYR A 51 7.77 8.30 -6.86
N GLY A 52 7.65 7.50 -7.93
CA GLY A 52 8.79 6.99 -8.68
C GLY A 52 9.75 6.11 -7.87
N ALA A 53 9.29 5.49 -6.79
CA ALA A 53 10.11 4.57 -6.01
C ALA A 53 10.46 3.33 -6.84
N THR A 54 11.71 2.87 -6.75
CA THR A 54 12.24 1.74 -7.52
C THR A 54 12.53 0.51 -6.68
N GLY A 55 12.48 0.64 -5.35
CA GLY A 55 12.72 -0.44 -4.39
C GLY A 55 12.58 0.07 -2.97
N GLY A 56 12.81 -0.80 -1.99
CA GLY A 56 12.67 -0.46 -0.57
C GLY A 56 11.26 -0.66 -0.05
N GLU A 57 11.01 -0.18 1.17
CA GLU A 57 9.76 -0.44 1.88
C GLU A 57 9.26 0.81 2.62
N LEU A 58 7.93 1.00 2.62
CA LEU A 58 7.27 2.05 3.38
C LEU A 58 6.09 1.47 4.16
N PHE A 59 6.07 1.74 5.46
CA PHE A 59 5.00 1.35 6.37
C PHE A 59 4.46 2.60 7.08
N ALA A 60 3.17 2.89 6.95
CA ALA A 60 2.55 4.01 7.64
C ALA A 60 1.27 3.57 8.36
N ALA A 61 1.29 3.65 9.71
CA ALA A 61 0.12 3.36 10.54
C ALA A 61 -0.82 4.57 10.54
N GLY A 62 -1.51 4.75 9.44
CA GLY A 62 -2.44 5.80 9.11
C GLY A 62 -2.64 5.93 7.61
N ALA A 63 -3.51 6.84 7.19
CA ALA A 63 -3.77 7.06 5.78
C ALA A 63 -2.67 7.90 5.12
N ALA A 64 -2.46 7.66 3.84
CA ALA A 64 -1.71 8.54 2.95
C ALA A 64 -2.67 9.47 2.19
N GLY A 65 -2.18 10.63 1.80
CA GLY A 65 -2.91 11.56 0.94
C GLY A 65 -3.13 11.03 -0.48
N GLU A 66 -3.39 11.96 -1.40
CA GLU A 66 -3.61 11.62 -2.81
C GLU A 66 -2.32 11.16 -3.50
N ARG A 67 -2.49 10.43 -4.61
CA ARG A 67 -1.38 10.00 -5.50
C ARG A 67 -0.32 9.14 -4.80
N PHE A 68 -0.75 8.32 -3.86
CA PHE A 68 0.14 7.35 -3.22
C PHE A 68 0.67 6.34 -4.23
N ALA A 69 1.98 6.06 -4.20
CA ALA A 69 2.68 5.09 -5.05
C ALA A 69 2.56 5.34 -6.57
N VAL A 70 2.31 6.59 -7.00
CA VAL A 70 2.32 6.95 -8.42
C VAL A 70 3.68 6.66 -9.02
N ARG A 71 3.69 5.92 -10.15
CA ARG A 71 4.91 5.47 -10.84
C ARG A 71 5.86 4.63 -9.96
N ASN A 72 5.34 3.97 -8.92
CA ASN A 72 6.11 2.97 -8.20
C ASN A 72 6.49 1.82 -9.15
N SER A 73 7.76 1.45 -9.18
CA SER A 73 8.28 0.39 -10.04
C SER A 73 8.92 -0.79 -9.31
N GLY A 74 8.99 -0.73 -7.95
CA GLY A 74 9.62 -1.83 -7.22
C GLY A 74 9.51 -1.78 -5.70
N ALA A 75 9.07 -0.66 -5.13
CA ALA A 75 8.91 -0.56 -3.67
C ALA A 75 7.70 -1.35 -3.17
N ARG A 76 7.81 -1.82 -1.93
CA ARG A 76 6.69 -2.43 -1.19
C ARG A 76 6.15 -1.44 -0.16
N ALA A 77 4.84 -1.45 0.05
CA ALA A 77 4.26 -0.55 1.04
C ALA A 77 3.01 -1.12 1.70
N VAL A 78 2.80 -0.71 2.96
CA VAL A 78 1.54 -0.92 3.68
C VAL A 78 1.09 0.41 4.27
N VAL A 79 -0.16 0.79 3.98
CA VAL A 79 -0.83 1.98 4.53
C VAL A 79 -2.26 1.65 4.95
N GLU A 80 -2.84 2.47 5.83
CA GLU A 80 -4.18 2.24 6.37
C GLU A 80 -5.29 2.97 5.62
N GLY A 81 -4.94 3.62 4.51
CA GLY A 81 -5.85 4.29 3.59
C GLY A 81 -5.08 5.13 2.58
N VAL A 82 -5.73 5.50 1.48
CA VAL A 82 -5.16 6.38 0.46
C VAL A 82 -6.23 7.32 -0.11
N GLY A 83 -5.82 8.52 -0.48
CA GLY A 83 -6.66 9.47 -1.21
C GLY A 83 -6.91 9.07 -2.67
N ASP A 84 -7.34 10.03 -3.48
CA ASP A 84 -7.59 9.82 -4.91
C ASP A 84 -6.28 9.49 -5.66
N HIS A 85 -6.39 8.78 -6.78
CA HIS A 85 -5.29 8.48 -7.69
C HIS A 85 -4.17 7.57 -7.12
N GLY A 86 -4.48 6.71 -6.14
CA GLY A 86 -3.52 5.73 -5.62
C GLY A 86 -3.05 4.75 -6.70
N CYS A 87 -1.77 4.40 -6.71
CA CYS A 87 -1.14 3.46 -7.65
C CYS A 87 -1.25 3.83 -9.14
N GLU A 88 -1.50 5.11 -9.48
CA GLU A 88 -1.52 5.55 -10.88
C GLU A 88 -0.16 5.32 -11.55
N TYR A 89 -0.20 4.78 -12.77
CA TYR A 89 1.00 4.49 -13.57
C TYR A 89 2.04 3.61 -12.84
N MET A 90 1.62 2.84 -11.85
CA MET A 90 2.48 1.87 -11.19
C MET A 90 2.91 0.79 -12.19
N THR A 91 4.19 0.43 -12.18
CA THR A 91 4.80 -0.53 -13.12
C THR A 91 5.44 -1.73 -12.43
N GLY A 92 5.57 -1.71 -11.11
CA GLY A 92 6.17 -2.80 -10.33
C GLY A 92 6.00 -2.58 -8.82
N GLY A 93 6.48 -3.53 -8.04
CA GLY A 93 6.35 -3.49 -6.58
C GLY A 93 5.01 -4.04 -6.07
N ALA A 94 4.77 -3.88 -4.77
CA ALA A 94 3.57 -4.35 -4.11
C ALA A 94 3.04 -3.30 -3.11
N VAL A 95 1.75 -3.00 -3.17
CA VAL A 95 1.10 -2.05 -2.28
C VAL A 95 -0.06 -2.74 -1.56
N VAL A 96 -0.09 -2.64 -0.23
CA VAL A 96 -1.20 -3.13 0.60
C VAL A 96 -1.91 -1.93 1.23
N VAL A 97 -3.21 -1.81 1.02
CA VAL A 97 -4.07 -0.78 1.62
C VAL A 97 -5.07 -1.45 2.54
N LEU A 98 -4.98 -1.16 3.84
CA LEU A 98 -5.78 -1.79 4.88
C LEU A 98 -7.13 -1.10 5.13
N GLY A 99 -7.38 0.03 4.48
CA GLY A 99 -8.57 0.85 4.67
C GLY A 99 -9.11 1.44 3.38
N SER A 100 -9.71 2.63 3.49
CA SER A 100 -10.40 3.26 2.36
C SER A 100 -9.45 3.72 1.26
N THR A 101 -9.96 3.75 0.04
CA THR A 101 -9.30 4.36 -1.12
C THR A 101 -10.15 5.49 -1.66
N GLY A 102 -9.51 6.47 -2.29
CA GLY A 102 -10.18 7.48 -3.10
C GLY A 102 -10.51 6.96 -4.51
N ARG A 103 -10.88 7.88 -5.40
CA ARG A 103 -11.28 7.60 -6.79
C ARG A 103 -10.06 7.39 -7.70
N ASN A 104 -10.33 6.86 -8.89
CA ASN A 104 -9.32 6.62 -9.94
C ASN A 104 -8.12 5.78 -9.48
N PHE A 105 -8.35 4.87 -8.53
CA PHE A 105 -7.30 3.97 -8.09
C PHE A 105 -6.79 3.13 -9.26
N ALA A 106 -5.47 2.97 -9.36
CA ALA A 106 -4.76 2.19 -10.37
C ALA A 106 -4.96 2.69 -11.83
N ALA A 107 -5.33 3.95 -12.06
CA ALA A 107 -5.41 4.50 -13.40
C ALA A 107 -4.05 4.40 -14.12
N GLY A 108 -4.03 3.83 -15.32
CA GLY A 108 -2.79 3.64 -16.09
C GLY A 108 -1.77 2.66 -15.49
N MET A 109 -2.14 1.90 -14.47
CA MET A 109 -1.27 0.88 -13.88
C MET A 109 -1.00 -0.22 -14.90
N SER A 110 0.28 -0.50 -15.17
CA SER A 110 0.71 -1.47 -16.17
C SER A 110 1.52 -2.63 -15.60
N GLY A 111 1.86 -2.60 -14.30
CA GLY A 111 2.59 -3.67 -13.64
C GLY A 111 2.62 -3.50 -12.13
N GLY A 112 3.19 -4.46 -11.43
CA GLY A 112 3.09 -4.56 -9.98
C GLY A 112 1.73 -5.07 -9.54
N THR A 113 1.49 -5.10 -8.23
CA THR A 113 0.24 -5.58 -7.66
C THR A 113 -0.16 -4.69 -6.48
N ALA A 114 -1.45 -4.35 -6.40
CA ALA A 114 -2.00 -3.74 -5.20
C ALA A 114 -3.03 -4.69 -4.56
N TYR A 115 -3.06 -4.71 -3.24
CA TYR A 115 -3.98 -5.51 -2.44
C TYR A 115 -4.75 -4.57 -1.52
N VAL A 116 -6.06 -4.54 -1.65
CA VAL A 116 -6.91 -3.61 -0.91
C VAL A 116 -7.91 -4.36 -0.05
N PHE A 117 -7.93 -4.09 1.24
CA PHE A 117 -8.95 -4.59 2.13
C PHE A 117 -10.26 -3.82 1.92
N ASP A 118 -11.20 -4.44 1.21
CA ASP A 118 -12.49 -3.83 0.85
C ASP A 118 -13.52 -4.01 1.97
N LYS A 119 -13.39 -3.17 3.00
CA LYS A 119 -14.24 -3.22 4.20
C LYS A 119 -15.73 -2.97 3.89
N ASP A 120 -16.04 -2.11 2.95
CA ASP A 120 -17.41 -1.68 2.62
C ASP A 120 -17.97 -2.28 1.33
N LYS A 121 -17.19 -3.12 0.64
CA LYS A 121 -17.52 -3.73 -0.66
C LYS A 121 -17.78 -2.69 -1.77
N ARG A 122 -17.11 -1.54 -1.69
CA ARG A 122 -17.24 -0.43 -2.65
C ARG A 122 -15.98 -0.17 -3.45
N PHE A 123 -14.90 -0.87 -3.17
CA PHE A 123 -13.62 -0.62 -3.81
C PHE A 123 -13.70 -0.70 -5.34
N ALA A 124 -14.40 -1.68 -5.88
CA ALA A 124 -14.53 -1.87 -7.33
C ALA A 124 -15.10 -0.62 -8.07
N SER A 125 -15.91 0.22 -7.39
CA SER A 125 -16.43 1.46 -7.96
C SER A 125 -15.43 2.62 -7.94
N ARG A 126 -14.31 2.47 -7.23
CA ARG A 126 -13.24 3.49 -7.08
C ARG A 126 -12.05 3.22 -7.99
N VAL A 127 -11.98 2.02 -8.58
CA VAL A 127 -10.89 1.61 -9.45
C VAL A 127 -11.13 2.07 -10.88
N ASN A 128 -10.08 2.62 -11.51
CA ASN A 128 -10.08 2.79 -12.96
C ASN A 128 -9.72 1.45 -13.61
N ARG A 129 -10.72 0.79 -14.19
CA ARG A 129 -10.60 -0.57 -14.74
C ARG A 129 -10.17 -0.63 -16.20
N GLU A 130 -9.70 0.46 -16.76
CA GLU A 130 -9.31 0.52 -18.17
C GLU A 130 -8.17 -0.45 -18.51
N LEU A 131 -7.18 -0.55 -17.62
CA LEU A 131 -5.97 -1.37 -17.82
C LEU A 131 -5.76 -2.45 -16.74
N VAL A 132 -6.62 -2.54 -15.73
CA VAL A 132 -6.40 -3.46 -14.61
C VAL A 132 -7.52 -4.46 -14.44
N GLU A 133 -7.15 -5.62 -13.89
CA GLU A 133 -8.06 -6.67 -13.48
C GLU A 133 -8.19 -6.69 -11.96
N LEU A 134 -9.40 -7.01 -11.49
CA LEU A 134 -9.69 -7.24 -10.08
C LEU A 134 -9.85 -8.73 -9.84
N GLU A 135 -9.09 -9.28 -8.92
CA GLU A 135 -9.08 -10.70 -8.58
C GLU A 135 -9.28 -10.88 -7.06
N SER A 136 -9.75 -12.04 -6.67
CA SER A 136 -9.75 -12.43 -5.24
C SER A 136 -8.34 -12.81 -4.82
N LEU A 137 -8.00 -12.60 -3.55
CA LEU A 137 -6.74 -13.00 -2.96
C LEU A 137 -6.80 -14.50 -2.63
N VAL A 138 -6.37 -15.35 -3.54
CA VAL A 138 -6.43 -16.81 -3.42
C VAL A 138 -5.10 -17.52 -3.67
N ASP A 139 -4.18 -16.89 -4.40
CA ASP A 139 -2.87 -17.47 -4.69
C ASP A 139 -2.03 -17.55 -3.40
N GLU A 140 -1.44 -18.70 -3.13
CA GLU A 140 -0.66 -18.94 -1.92
C GLU A 140 0.52 -17.96 -1.80
N SER A 141 1.21 -17.67 -2.89
CA SER A 141 2.30 -16.69 -2.90
C SER A 141 1.85 -15.27 -2.54
N ASP A 142 0.67 -14.86 -3.01
CA ASP A 142 0.09 -13.58 -2.67
C ASP A 142 -0.37 -13.52 -1.20
N LEU A 143 -0.97 -14.61 -0.72
CA LEU A 143 -1.38 -14.74 0.68
C LEU A 143 -0.17 -14.59 1.61
N TRP A 144 0.92 -15.30 1.33
CA TRP A 144 2.16 -15.17 2.10
C TRP A 144 2.75 -13.77 2.04
N LEU A 145 2.77 -13.14 0.86
CA LEU A 145 3.28 -11.80 0.68
C LEU A 145 2.48 -10.77 1.49
N VAL A 146 1.15 -10.79 1.35
CA VAL A 146 0.26 -9.83 2.03
C VAL A 146 0.32 -10.02 3.54
N HIS A 147 0.25 -11.27 4.01
CA HIS A 147 0.34 -11.58 5.43
C HIS A 147 1.66 -11.08 6.02
N GLY A 148 2.80 -11.43 5.40
CA GLY A 148 4.11 -11.00 5.87
C GLY A 148 4.29 -9.47 5.86
N LEU A 149 3.78 -8.78 4.84
CA LEU A 149 3.82 -7.31 4.80
C LEU A 149 2.99 -6.69 5.92
N ILE A 150 1.83 -7.26 6.26
CA ILE A 150 1.00 -6.76 7.37
C ILE A 150 1.67 -7.08 8.72
N GLU A 151 2.31 -8.24 8.88
CA GLU A 151 3.11 -8.54 10.09
C GLU A 151 4.25 -7.55 10.28
N ASP A 152 5.00 -7.25 9.22
CA ASP A 152 6.05 -6.23 9.26
C ASP A 152 5.49 -4.85 9.59
N HIS A 153 4.35 -4.49 9.02
CA HIS A 153 3.65 -3.24 9.33
C HIS A 153 3.30 -3.15 10.82
N VAL A 154 2.73 -4.21 11.40
CA VAL A 154 2.43 -4.26 12.84
C VAL A 154 3.70 -4.15 13.68
N ARG A 155 4.73 -4.90 13.33
CA ARG A 155 6.01 -4.91 14.06
C ARG A 155 6.72 -3.55 14.05
N LEU A 156 6.70 -2.85 12.91
CA LEU A 156 7.44 -1.60 12.72
C LEU A 156 6.67 -0.36 13.19
N THR A 157 5.34 -0.41 13.16
CA THR A 157 4.51 0.77 13.43
C THR A 157 3.61 0.62 14.65
N GLY A 158 3.41 -0.59 15.16
CA GLY A 158 2.45 -0.86 16.22
C GLY A 158 0.99 -0.77 15.78
N SER A 159 0.71 -0.87 14.47
CA SER A 159 -0.63 -0.77 13.89
C SER A 159 -1.66 -1.66 14.59
N THR A 160 -2.68 -1.05 15.17
CA THR A 160 -3.80 -1.76 15.77
C THR A 160 -4.73 -2.36 14.72
N LEU A 161 -4.92 -1.67 13.59
CA LEU A 161 -5.67 -2.18 12.44
C LEU A 161 -4.98 -3.39 11.83
N GLY A 162 -3.68 -3.30 11.55
CA GLY A 162 -2.89 -4.41 11.03
C GLY A 162 -2.97 -5.64 11.94
N LYS A 163 -2.78 -5.43 13.25
CA LYS A 163 -2.91 -6.53 14.24
C LYS A 163 -4.30 -7.17 14.21
N LYS A 164 -5.36 -6.38 14.18
CA LYS A 164 -6.75 -6.88 14.11
C LYS A 164 -6.99 -7.73 12.86
N LEU A 165 -6.42 -7.34 11.71
CA LEU A 165 -6.54 -8.12 10.48
C LEU A 165 -5.77 -9.43 10.55
N ILE A 166 -4.55 -9.44 11.09
CA ILE A 166 -3.76 -10.66 11.28
C ILE A 166 -4.46 -11.62 12.26
N ASP A 167 -4.94 -11.13 13.40
CA ASP A 167 -5.63 -11.96 14.40
C ASP A 167 -6.91 -12.62 13.87
N ASN A 168 -7.47 -12.09 12.76
CA ASN A 168 -8.68 -12.60 12.11
C ASN A 168 -8.45 -12.99 10.64
N TRP A 169 -7.24 -13.39 10.28
CA TRP A 169 -6.78 -13.56 8.91
C TRP A 169 -7.75 -14.35 8.01
N GLU A 170 -8.14 -15.54 8.43
CA GLU A 170 -9.05 -16.41 7.67
C GLU A 170 -10.41 -15.74 7.35
N LEU A 171 -10.90 -14.88 8.25
CA LEU A 171 -12.17 -14.18 8.07
C LEU A 171 -12.05 -12.95 7.16
N VAL A 172 -10.86 -12.34 7.08
CA VAL A 172 -10.66 -11.09 6.34
C VAL A 172 -10.09 -11.30 4.95
N VAL A 173 -9.36 -12.40 4.70
CA VAL A 173 -8.80 -12.74 3.37
C VAL A 173 -9.83 -12.62 2.24
N PRO A 174 -11.07 -13.16 2.36
CA PRO A 174 -12.05 -13.06 1.28
C PRO A 174 -12.51 -11.62 0.95
N ARG A 175 -12.10 -10.65 1.75
CA ARG A 175 -12.41 -9.22 1.56
C ARG A 175 -11.25 -8.44 0.95
N PHE A 176 -10.10 -9.08 0.75
CA PHE A 176 -9.01 -8.48 -0.01
C PHE A 176 -9.29 -8.59 -1.51
N VAL A 177 -9.09 -7.49 -2.20
CA VAL A 177 -9.15 -7.42 -3.66
C VAL A 177 -7.72 -7.20 -4.17
N LYS A 178 -7.27 -8.09 -5.04
CA LYS A 178 -6.02 -7.97 -5.78
C LYS A 178 -6.27 -7.15 -7.04
N VAL A 179 -5.49 -6.11 -7.23
CA VAL A 179 -5.47 -5.27 -8.43
C VAL A 179 -4.19 -5.55 -9.17
N ARG A 180 -4.29 -5.96 -10.41
CA ARG A 180 -3.15 -6.34 -11.24
C ARG A 180 -3.22 -5.63 -12.59
N GLY A 181 -2.08 -5.11 -13.04
CA GLY A 181 -1.91 -4.64 -14.42
C GLY A 181 -2.12 -5.76 -15.44
N PRO A 182 -2.23 -5.44 -16.72
CA PRO A 182 -2.46 -6.43 -17.77
C PRO A 182 -1.36 -7.49 -17.76
N ARG A 183 -1.73 -8.75 -18.04
CA ARG A 183 -0.73 -9.80 -18.26
C ARG A 183 0.05 -9.41 -19.52
N THR A 184 1.31 -9.05 -19.37
CA THR A 184 2.20 -9.01 -20.52
C THR A 184 2.37 -10.46 -20.97
N ASN A 185 1.71 -10.83 -22.06
CA ASN A 185 2.07 -12.01 -22.82
C ASN A 185 3.47 -11.76 -23.40
N SER A 186 4.51 -11.92 -22.59
CA SER A 186 5.84 -12.09 -23.13
C SER A 186 5.82 -13.45 -23.79
N PRO A 187 5.99 -13.54 -25.12
CA PRO A 187 6.24 -14.84 -25.71
C PRO A 187 7.50 -15.39 -25.05
N SER A 188 7.40 -16.57 -24.50
CA SER A 188 8.56 -17.36 -24.07
C SER A 188 9.51 -17.45 -25.26
N LEU A 189 10.64 -16.76 -25.19
CA LEU A 189 11.77 -16.95 -26.06
C LEU A 189 12.42 -18.30 -25.77
#